data_d634e17fa0cd53d2dbb5376816556af4
#
_entry.id   d634e17fa0cd53d2dbb5376816556af4
#
_cell.length_a   1.000
_cell.length_b   1.000
_cell.length_c   1.000
_cell.angle_alpha   90.00
_cell.angle_beta   90.00
_cell.angle_gamma   90.00
#
_symmetry.space_group_name_H-M   'P 1'
#
loop_
_entity.id
_entity.type
_entity.pdbx_description
1 polymer ?
#
loop_
_entity_poly.entity_id
_entity_poly.type
_entity_poly.pdbx_seq_one_letter_code
_entity_poly.pdbx_strand_id
1 'polypeptide(L)'
;SSLVGSEMCIRDRVRGGGIKPWRQKGTGRARQGSIRAPQWTGGGVALGPKPRSYRFSVNKKIKRIALKSALSAKYADYKIFVIDELAVDEIKTAKIVALLKGLDVNSKALIVTADADEKVYKSARNIKGVTPTHVGTLNTYDVLNNDAFIVSKDAIAKIEEVLA
;
A
#
# COMPACT_ATOMS: atom_id res chain seq x y z
N SER A 1 16.57 -3.45 -0.09
CA SER A 1 18.01 -3.82 -0.03
C SER A 1 18.27 -5.20 -0.64
N SER A 2 17.37 -6.16 -0.48
CA SER A 2 17.53 -7.52 -1.05
C SER A 2 17.55 -7.56 -2.59
N LEU A 3 16.79 -6.68 -3.25
CA LEU A 3 16.78 -6.58 -4.72
C LEU A 3 18.11 -6.09 -5.30
N VAL A 4 18.81 -5.19 -4.63
CA VAL A 4 20.13 -4.69 -5.06
C VAL A 4 21.17 -5.82 -5.04
N GLY A 5 21.20 -6.65 -4.01
CA GLY A 5 22.07 -7.82 -3.94
C GLY A 5 21.75 -8.85 -5.02
N SER A 6 20.49 -9.13 -5.30
CA SER A 6 20.05 -10.05 -6.34
C SER A 6 20.39 -9.54 -7.75
N GLU A 7 20.33 -8.24 -7.98
CA GLU A 7 20.71 -7.63 -9.26
C GLU A 7 22.21 -7.78 -9.55
N MET A 8 23.06 -7.69 -8.54
CA MET A 8 24.51 -7.90 -8.68
C MET A 8 24.86 -9.34 -9.06
N CYS A 9 24.00 -10.30 -8.74
CA CYS A 9 24.20 -11.73 -9.08
C CYS A 9 23.71 -12.09 -10.49
N ILE A 10 23.15 -11.17 -11.26
CA ILE A 10 22.75 -11.41 -12.65
C ILE A 10 24.00 -11.67 -13.50
N ARG A 11 23.92 -12.62 -14.42
CA ARG A 11 25.02 -13.13 -15.24
C ARG A 11 25.95 -12.04 -15.81
N ASP A 12 25.39 -10.97 -16.34
CA ASP A 12 26.13 -9.86 -17.00
C ASP A 12 26.82 -8.91 -16.02
N ARG A 13 26.54 -9.01 -14.71
CA ARG A 13 27.10 -8.15 -13.66
C ARG A 13 28.06 -8.88 -12.71
N VAL A 14 28.13 -10.21 -12.79
CA VAL A 14 29.09 -10.98 -11.97
C VAL A 14 30.50 -10.75 -12.45
N ARG A 15 31.36 -10.27 -11.54
CA ARG A 15 32.76 -10.00 -11.85
C ARG A 15 33.55 -11.28 -12.09
N GLY A 16 34.40 -11.27 -13.12
CA GLY A 16 35.34 -12.33 -13.45
C GLY A 16 34.93 -13.16 -14.66
N GLY A 17 35.73 -14.20 -14.98
CA GLY A 17 35.42 -15.12 -16.08
C GLY A 17 35.77 -14.61 -17.47
N GLY A 18 36.67 -13.61 -17.60
CA GLY A 18 37.13 -13.09 -18.88
C GLY A 18 37.98 -14.06 -19.67
N ILE A 19 38.64 -15.01 -18.99
CA ILE A 19 39.48 -16.04 -19.64
C ILE A 19 38.65 -17.30 -19.87
N LYS A 20 38.74 -17.87 -21.08
CA LYS A 20 38.13 -19.15 -21.43
C LYS A 20 38.80 -20.28 -20.62
N PRO A 21 38.03 -21.16 -19.92
CA PRO A 21 38.60 -22.18 -19.03
C PRO A 21 39.52 -23.18 -19.74
N TRP A 22 39.22 -23.51 -20.98
CA TRP A 22 40.04 -24.40 -21.85
C TRP A 22 39.77 -24.14 -23.33
N ARG A 23 40.64 -24.66 -24.19
CA ARG A 23 40.54 -24.54 -25.63
C ARG A 23 39.25 -25.20 -26.18
N GLN A 24 38.79 -24.73 -27.35
CA GLN A 24 37.51 -25.11 -27.96
C GLN A 24 37.38 -26.60 -28.31
N LYS A 25 38.49 -27.23 -28.70
CA LYS A 25 38.55 -28.64 -29.11
C LYS A 25 39.80 -29.34 -28.52
N GLY A 26 39.82 -30.68 -28.47
CA GLY A 26 40.98 -31.46 -28.05
C GLY A 26 41.20 -31.59 -26.54
N THR A 27 40.17 -31.33 -25.70
CA THR A 27 40.24 -31.48 -24.24
C THR A 27 39.38 -32.64 -23.71
N GLY A 28 38.54 -33.26 -24.54
CA GLY A 28 37.56 -34.26 -24.08
C GLY A 28 36.46 -33.72 -23.16
N ARG A 29 36.41 -32.42 -22.89
CA ARG A 29 35.46 -31.77 -22.01
C ARG A 29 34.40 -31.02 -22.79
N ALA A 30 33.25 -30.77 -22.14
CA ALA A 30 32.21 -29.92 -22.69
C ALA A 30 32.74 -28.48 -22.97
N ARG A 31 32.28 -27.87 -24.05
CA ARG A 31 32.68 -26.52 -24.43
C ARG A 31 32.21 -25.50 -23.41
N GLN A 32 33.09 -24.67 -22.89
CA GLN A 32 32.79 -23.64 -21.91
C GLN A 32 33.42 -22.29 -22.32
N GLY A 33 32.68 -21.19 -22.18
CA GLY A 33 33.17 -19.86 -22.50
C GLY A 33 33.66 -19.07 -21.29
N SER A 34 33.10 -19.36 -20.11
CA SER A 34 33.39 -18.62 -18.87
C SER A 34 33.07 -19.49 -17.64
N ILE A 35 33.86 -19.36 -16.59
CA ILE A 35 33.61 -19.98 -15.28
C ILE A 35 32.49 -19.28 -14.51
N ARG A 36 32.04 -18.11 -14.98
CA ARG A 36 30.92 -17.35 -14.39
C ARG A 36 29.60 -17.55 -15.14
N ALA A 37 29.56 -18.52 -16.06
CA ALA A 37 28.32 -18.88 -16.73
C ALA A 37 27.30 -19.47 -15.73
N PRO A 38 25.97 -19.35 -15.99
CA PRO A 38 24.93 -19.72 -15.02
C PRO A 38 24.96 -21.19 -14.58
N GLN A 39 25.52 -22.08 -15.39
CA GLN A 39 25.65 -23.50 -15.09
C GLN A 39 26.81 -23.84 -14.14
N TRP A 40 27.64 -22.86 -13.80
CA TRP A 40 28.77 -23.08 -12.90
C TRP A 40 28.44 -22.71 -11.47
N THR A 41 28.99 -23.42 -10.51
CA THR A 41 28.92 -23.03 -9.09
C THR A 41 29.62 -21.68 -8.89
N GLY A 42 28.94 -20.73 -8.29
CA GLY A 42 29.46 -19.36 -8.17
C GLY A 42 29.38 -18.54 -9.46
N GLY A 43 28.69 -19.04 -10.49
CA GLY A 43 28.33 -18.28 -11.68
C GLY A 43 27.16 -17.34 -11.46
N GLY A 44 26.82 -16.56 -12.47
CA GLY A 44 25.71 -15.62 -12.41
C GLY A 44 24.34 -16.26 -12.58
N VAL A 45 23.29 -15.60 -12.11
CA VAL A 45 21.90 -16.02 -12.30
C VAL A 45 21.42 -15.53 -13.67
N ALA A 46 20.92 -16.45 -14.51
CA ALA A 46 20.48 -16.11 -15.87
C ALA A 46 19.22 -15.22 -15.90
N LEU A 47 18.25 -15.52 -15.06
CA LEU A 47 16.93 -14.86 -14.98
C LEU A 47 16.72 -14.28 -13.57
N GLY A 48 17.63 -13.41 -13.14
CA GLY A 48 17.51 -12.75 -11.84
C GLY A 48 16.48 -11.60 -11.85
N PRO A 49 15.93 -11.24 -10.69
CA PRO A 49 15.00 -10.12 -10.56
C PRO A 49 15.71 -8.81 -10.90
N LYS A 50 15.09 -7.99 -11.75
CA LYS A 50 15.56 -6.63 -12.06
C LYS A 50 14.68 -5.61 -11.34
N PRO A 51 15.25 -4.58 -10.71
CA PRO A 51 14.48 -3.50 -10.15
C PRO A 51 13.61 -2.85 -11.24
N ARG A 52 12.32 -2.74 -11.00
CA ARG A 52 11.41 -2.08 -11.93
C ARG A 52 10.35 -1.27 -11.17
N SER A 53 9.90 -0.20 -11.76
CA SER A 53 8.77 0.55 -11.24
C SER A 53 7.46 -0.15 -11.64
N TYR A 54 6.59 -0.35 -10.64
CA TYR A 54 5.21 -0.83 -10.85
C TYR A 54 4.21 0.33 -10.89
N ARG A 55 4.70 1.56 -10.79
CA ARG A 55 3.86 2.75 -10.77
C ARG A 55 3.26 2.99 -12.14
N PHE A 56 1.93 3.10 -12.19
CA PHE A 56 1.19 3.54 -13.37
C PHE A 56 0.19 4.63 -12.99
N SER A 57 -0.16 5.47 -13.95
CA SER A 57 -1.11 6.58 -13.76
C SER A 57 -2.49 6.18 -14.27
N VAL A 58 -3.51 6.51 -13.46
CA VAL A 58 -4.92 6.26 -13.80
C VAL A 58 -5.63 7.61 -13.99
N ASN A 59 -6.53 7.68 -14.97
CA ASN A 59 -7.30 8.89 -15.26
C ASN A 59 -8.17 9.34 -14.07
N LYS A 60 -8.34 10.65 -13.89
CA LYS A 60 -9.12 11.23 -12.79
C LYS A 60 -10.55 10.69 -12.72
N LYS A 61 -11.24 10.54 -13.87
CA LYS A 61 -12.60 9.97 -13.92
C LYS A 61 -12.66 8.55 -13.36
N ILE A 62 -11.69 7.69 -13.69
CA ILE A 62 -11.63 6.31 -13.21
C ILE A 62 -11.40 6.29 -11.68
N LYS A 63 -10.53 7.17 -11.16
CA LYS A 63 -10.31 7.30 -9.71
C LYS A 63 -11.59 7.68 -8.95
N ARG A 64 -12.38 8.63 -9.49
CA ARG A 64 -13.68 9.01 -8.91
C ARG A 64 -14.68 7.85 -8.92
N ILE A 65 -14.78 7.13 -10.05
CA ILE A 65 -15.67 5.96 -10.16
C ILE A 65 -15.26 4.88 -9.15
N ALA A 66 -13.97 4.60 -9.01
CA ALA A 66 -13.46 3.63 -8.04
C ALA A 66 -13.82 4.00 -6.60
N LEU A 67 -13.69 5.28 -6.22
CA LEU A 67 -14.07 5.73 -4.88
C LEU A 67 -15.59 5.66 -4.66
N LYS A 68 -16.41 6.10 -5.63
CA LYS A 68 -17.88 5.96 -5.58
C LYS A 68 -18.28 4.49 -5.41
N SER A 69 -17.68 3.58 -6.17
CA SER A 69 -17.93 2.13 -6.09
C SER A 69 -17.56 1.56 -4.72
N ALA A 70 -16.42 1.97 -4.15
CA ALA A 70 -15.99 1.52 -2.83
C ALA A 70 -16.96 1.98 -1.71
N LEU A 71 -17.43 3.23 -1.78
CA LEU A 71 -18.42 3.75 -0.84
C LEU A 71 -19.78 3.04 -1.00
N SER A 72 -20.21 2.78 -2.23
CA SER A 72 -21.45 2.02 -2.49
C SER A 72 -21.38 0.61 -1.92
N ALA A 73 -20.24 -0.07 -2.04
CA ALA A 73 -20.04 -1.40 -1.45
C ALA A 73 -20.13 -1.33 0.09
N LYS A 74 -19.50 -0.33 0.72
CA LYS A 74 -19.62 -0.15 2.18
C LYS A 74 -21.04 0.16 2.64
N TYR A 75 -21.80 0.90 1.85
CA TYR A 75 -23.21 1.17 2.12
C TYR A 75 -24.05 -0.10 2.04
N ALA A 76 -23.88 -0.91 1.00
CA ALA A 76 -24.57 -2.18 0.82
C ALA A 76 -24.28 -3.18 1.96
N ASP A 77 -23.06 -3.14 2.52
CA ASP A 77 -22.64 -3.96 3.65
C ASP A 77 -23.09 -3.42 5.02
N TYR A 78 -23.82 -2.30 5.07
CA TYR A 78 -24.22 -1.62 6.32
C TYR A 78 -23.05 -1.25 7.24
N LYS A 79 -21.89 -0.90 6.67
CA LYS A 79 -20.66 -0.58 7.39
C LYS A 79 -20.36 0.92 7.44
N ILE A 80 -21.32 1.76 7.09
CA ILE A 80 -21.21 3.22 7.17
C ILE A 80 -21.95 3.72 8.42
N PHE A 81 -21.23 4.41 9.28
CA PHE A 81 -21.74 5.05 10.48
C PHE A 81 -21.65 6.56 10.34
N VAL A 82 -22.77 7.23 10.35
CA VAL A 82 -22.85 8.70 10.27
C VAL A 82 -23.00 9.26 11.66
N ILE A 83 -22.16 10.21 12.01
CA ILE A 83 -22.18 10.91 13.29
C ILE A 83 -22.49 12.38 13.03
N ASP A 84 -23.36 12.99 13.84
CA ASP A 84 -23.73 14.39 13.67
C ASP A 84 -22.49 15.28 13.80
N GLU A 85 -21.75 15.13 14.89
CA GLU A 85 -20.55 15.92 15.16
C GLU A 85 -19.45 15.06 15.80
N LEU A 86 -18.23 15.21 15.34
CA LEU A 86 -17.04 14.52 15.85
C LEU A 86 -16.14 15.52 16.58
N ALA A 87 -16.71 16.23 17.58
CA ALA A 87 -15.97 17.21 18.36
C ALA A 87 -15.23 16.55 19.53
N VAL A 88 -13.92 16.77 19.60
CA VAL A 88 -13.06 16.35 20.72
C VAL A 88 -12.43 17.60 21.34
N ASP A 89 -12.89 18.01 22.53
CA ASP A 89 -12.37 19.20 23.23
C ASP A 89 -10.89 19.06 23.57
N GLU A 90 -10.51 17.87 24.06
CA GLU A 90 -9.14 17.53 24.49
C GLU A 90 -8.61 16.30 23.74
N ILE A 91 -7.31 16.28 23.50
CA ILE A 91 -6.64 15.14 22.88
C ILE A 91 -6.63 13.96 23.84
N LYS A 92 -7.62 13.07 23.73
CA LYS A 92 -7.76 11.86 24.57
C LYS A 92 -8.21 10.66 23.75
N THR A 93 -7.40 9.60 23.73
CA THR A 93 -7.74 8.33 23.06
C THR A 93 -8.97 7.65 23.64
N ALA A 94 -9.21 7.82 24.97
CA ALA A 94 -10.34 7.23 25.66
C ALA A 94 -11.70 7.68 25.08
N LYS A 95 -11.84 8.92 24.61
CA LYS A 95 -13.06 9.42 23.98
C LYS A 95 -13.37 8.67 22.67
N ILE A 96 -12.35 8.46 21.82
CA ILE A 96 -12.51 7.71 20.56
C ILE A 96 -12.79 6.24 20.84
N VAL A 97 -12.14 5.63 21.83
CA VAL A 97 -12.43 4.24 22.22
C VAL A 97 -13.87 4.09 22.74
N ALA A 98 -14.36 5.05 23.52
CA ALA A 98 -15.75 5.05 23.98
C ALA A 98 -16.74 5.15 22.83
N LEU A 99 -16.46 6.01 21.84
CA LEU A 99 -17.24 6.16 20.63
C LEU A 99 -17.29 4.85 19.82
N LEU A 100 -16.15 4.19 19.59
CA LEU A 100 -16.08 2.93 18.87
C LEU A 100 -16.85 1.82 19.58
N LYS A 101 -16.76 1.77 20.92
CA LYS A 101 -17.55 0.83 21.74
C LYS A 101 -19.05 1.12 21.66
N GLY A 102 -19.44 2.40 21.66
CA GLY A 102 -20.84 2.81 21.52
C GLY A 102 -21.46 2.43 20.17
N LEU A 103 -20.62 2.36 19.11
CA LEU A 103 -21.02 1.94 17.77
C LEU A 103 -20.85 0.41 17.54
N ASP A 104 -20.41 -0.33 18.56
CA ASP A 104 -20.08 -1.76 18.49
C ASP A 104 -19.07 -2.13 17.38
N VAL A 105 -18.14 -1.22 17.12
CA VAL A 105 -17.09 -1.40 16.10
C VAL A 105 -15.85 -2.02 16.74
N ASN A 106 -15.65 -3.32 16.55
CA ASN A 106 -14.51 -4.09 17.09
C ASN A 106 -13.44 -4.40 16.03
N SER A 107 -13.65 -3.99 14.79
CA SER A 107 -12.76 -4.21 13.64
C SER A 107 -12.02 -2.93 13.25
N LYS A 108 -11.33 -2.97 12.09
CA LYS A 108 -10.65 -1.78 11.56
C LYS A 108 -11.64 -0.69 11.21
N ALA A 109 -11.41 0.53 11.68
CA ALA A 109 -12.26 1.69 11.47
C ALA A 109 -11.53 2.84 10.76
N LEU A 110 -12.16 3.39 9.74
CA LEU A 110 -11.76 4.62 9.08
C LEU A 110 -12.62 5.77 9.61
N ILE A 111 -12.02 6.76 10.25
CA ILE A 111 -12.70 7.95 10.76
C ILE A 111 -12.44 9.11 9.80
N VAL A 112 -13.51 9.69 9.26
CA VAL A 112 -13.43 10.75 8.25
C VAL A 112 -14.04 12.03 8.78
N THR A 113 -13.22 13.09 8.81
CA THR A 113 -13.64 14.46 9.17
C THR A 113 -13.75 15.32 7.92
N ALA A 114 -14.54 16.40 7.97
CA ALA A 114 -14.69 17.33 6.86
C ALA A 114 -13.35 17.99 6.50
N ASP A 115 -12.68 18.53 7.51
CA ASP A 115 -11.37 19.16 7.41
C ASP A 115 -10.35 18.46 8.29
N ALA A 116 -9.08 18.86 8.18
CA ALA A 116 -8.00 18.32 9.02
C ALA A 116 -8.18 18.80 10.46
N ASP A 117 -8.71 17.94 11.33
CA ASP A 117 -8.82 18.19 12.77
C ASP A 117 -7.66 17.51 13.50
N GLU A 118 -6.75 18.34 14.03
CA GLU A 118 -5.57 17.88 14.75
C GLU A 118 -5.92 17.13 16.03
N LYS A 119 -6.98 17.54 16.74
CA LYS A 119 -7.40 16.92 18.00
C LYS A 119 -7.96 15.53 17.76
N VAL A 120 -8.83 15.35 16.78
CA VAL A 120 -9.38 14.06 16.36
C VAL A 120 -8.24 13.15 15.86
N TYR A 121 -7.36 13.68 15.00
CA TYR A 121 -6.24 12.93 14.45
C TYR A 121 -5.31 12.39 15.55
N LYS A 122 -4.86 13.25 16.47
CA LYS A 122 -3.97 12.85 17.57
C LYS A 122 -4.64 11.89 18.55
N SER A 123 -5.94 12.02 18.78
CA SER A 123 -6.73 11.14 19.64
C SER A 123 -6.93 9.74 19.04
N ALA A 124 -7.07 9.63 17.71
CA ALA A 124 -7.40 8.39 17.03
C ALA A 124 -6.16 7.58 16.56
N ARG A 125 -5.09 8.27 16.10
CA ARG A 125 -3.95 7.62 15.42
C ARG A 125 -3.19 6.57 16.25
N ASN A 126 -3.24 6.65 17.58
CA ASN A 126 -2.57 5.71 18.47
C ASN A 126 -3.38 4.42 18.72
N ILE A 127 -4.63 4.37 18.28
CA ILE A 127 -5.50 3.21 18.48
C ILE A 127 -5.23 2.20 17.36
N LYS A 128 -4.87 0.98 17.72
CA LYS A 128 -4.62 -0.09 16.74
C LYS A 128 -5.88 -0.37 15.91
N GLY A 129 -5.73 -0.36 14.58
CA GLY A 129 -6.84 -0.61 13.67
C GLY A 129 -7.71 0.60 13.35
N VAL A 130 -7.40 1.78 13.88
CA VAL A 130 -8.12 3.02 13.59
C VAL A 130 -7.28 3.93 12.71
N THR A 131 -7.84 4.37 11.60
CA THR A 131 -7.19 5.28 10.65
C THR A 131 -7.98 6.58 10.57
N PRO A 132 -7.52 7.68 11.20
CA PRO A 132 -8.14 8.99 11.04
C PRO A 132 -7.70 9.62 9.71
N THR A 133 -8.64 10.19 8.96
CA THR A 133 -8.39 10.90 7.71
C THR A 133 -9.38 12.08 7.56
N HIS A 134 -9.20 12.90 6.55
CA HIS A 134 -10.15 13.95 6.17
C HIS A 134 -10.51 13.82 4.68
N VAL A 135 -11.58 14.46 4.26
CA VAL A 135 -12.13 14.33 2.90
C VAL A 135 -11.08 14.57 1.82
N GLY A 136 -10.19 15.55 1.99
CA GLY A 136 -9.15 15.89 1.00
C GLY A 136 -8.09 14.80 0.77
N THR A 137 -7.90 13.88 1.73
CA THR A 137 -6.93 12.77 1.64
C THR A 137 -7.61 11.41 1.50
N LEU A 138 -8.94 11.36 1.47
CA LEU A 138 -9.70 10.12 1.32
C LEU A 138 -9.32 9.40 0.02
N ASN A 139 -8.99 8.13 0.12
CA ASN A 139 -8.63 7.29 -1.02
C ASN A 139 -9.34 5.94 -0.99
N THR A 140 -9.44 5.31 -2.15
CA THR A 140 -10.13 4.02 -2.33
C THR A 140 -9.51 2.89 -1.49
N TYR A 141 -8.18 2.91 -1.32
CA TYR A 141 -7.49 1.89 -0.53
C TYR A 141 -7.92 1.92 0.94
N ASP A 142 -7.94 3.12 1.55
CA ASP A 142 -8.33 3.26 2.96
C ASP A 142 -9.79 2.85 3.18
N VAL A 143 -10.69 3.20 2.26
CA VAL A 143 -12.09 2.78 2.32
C VAL A 143 -12.22 1.26 2.28
N LEU A 144 -11.46 0.58 1.42
CA LEU A 144 -11.54 -0.88 1.28
C LEU A 144 -10.81 -1.64 2.39
N ASN A 145 -9.67 -1.11 2.86
CA ASN A 145 -8.83 -1.75 3.89
C ASN A 145 -9.44 -1.73 5.29
N ASN A 146 -10.34 -0.78 5.55
CA ASN A 146 -11.03 -0.67 6.83
C ASN A 146 -12.43 -1.28 6.73
N ASP A 147 -12.89 -1.94 7.79
CA ASP A 147 -14.21 -2.59 7.81
C ASP A 147 -15.32 -1.56 8.05
N ALA A 148 -15.19 -0.74 9.07
CA ALA A 148 -16.14 0.32 9.40
C ALA A 148 -15.71 1.66 8.83
N PHE A 149 -16.67 2.41 8.27
CA PHE A 149 -16.50 3.75 7.74
C PHE A 149 -17.31 4.73 8.61
N ILE A 150 -16.63 5.49 9.45
CA ILE A 150 -17.24 6.44 10.39
C ILE A 150 -17.02 7.84 9.83
N VAL A 151 -18.10 8.58 9.61
CA VAL A 151 -18.06 9.87 8.91
C VAL A 151 -18.90 10.90 9.63
N SER A 152 -18.43 12.16 9.73
CA SER A 152 -19.25 13.27 10.21
C SER A 152 -20.22 13.74 9.13
N LYS A 153 -21.37 14.28 9.53
CA LYS A 153 -22.38 14.80 8.61
C LYS A 153 -21.81 15.85 7.66
N ASP A 154 -20.98 16.77 8.15
CA ASP A 154 -20.31 17.78 7.34
C ASP A 154 -19.34 17.17 6.31
N ALA A 155 -18.69 16.07 6.68
CA ALA A 155 -17.79 15.35 5.77
C ALA A 155 -18.57 14.69 4.63
N ILE A 156 -19.79 14.21 4.84
CA ILE A 156 -20.64 13.66 3.77
C ILE A 156 -20.94 14.75 2.74
N ALA A 157 -21.41 15.92 3.18
CA ALA A 157 -21.69 17.02 2.27
C ALA A 157 -20.50 17.41 1.40
N LYS A 158 -19.28 17.43 1.99
CA LYS A 158 -18.04 17.67 1.25
C LYS A 158 -17.68 16.53 0.31
N ILE A 159 -17.91 15.27 0.68
CA ILE A 159 -17.66 14.12 -0.19
C ILE A 159 -18.58 14.18 -1.43
N GLU A 160 -19.85 14.53 -1.24
CA GLU A 160 -20.80 14.72 -2.35
C GLU A 160 -20.34 15.82 -3.30
N GLU A 161 -19.91 16.97 -2.80
CA GLU A 161 -19.38 18.07 -3.60
C GLU A 161 -18.14 17.65 -4.42
N VAL A 162 -17.17 16.96 -3.81
CA VAL A 162 -15.93 16.54 -4.47
C VAL A 162 -16.17 15.44 -5.51
N LEU A 163 -17.18 14.60 -5.30
CA LEU A 163 -17.51 13.49 -6.18
C LEU A 163 -18.57 13.82 -7.24
N ALA A 164 -19.24 14.91 -7.14
CA ALA A 164 -20.22 15.41 -8.14
C ALA A 164 -19.57 15.71 -9.54
#